data_d8b9f912691751d12ce5395686215585
#
_entry.id   d8b9f912691751d12ce5395686215585
#
_cell.length_a   1.000
_cell.length_b   1.000
_cell.length_c   1.000
_cell.angle_alpha   90.00
_cell.angle_beta   90.00
_cell.angle_gamma   90.00
#
_symmetry.space_group_name_H-M   'P 1'
#
loop_
_entity.id
_entity.type
_entity.pdbx_description
1 polymer ?
#
loop_
_entity_poly.entity_id
_entity_poly.type
_entity_poly.pdbx_seq_one_letter_code
_entity_poly.pdbx_strand_id
1 'polypeptide(L)'
;MITFKKSQGLLVVTKAEGAIVGKLDDFQFDLNTHRIYGYRLKGAGMFSKAGGVRAEALEQVGRDVVFIRSEADVDWQHVGRSSSRERAWASQYKGQHVMDRRGTSLGEVSDFVFDPQQDKVVALLMDGQSLISLAKDVSTGSGAVVIDGPETIERVPLVDEPTDWWTRLLNLRGGDEDGEE
;
A
#
# COMPACT_ATOMS: atom_id res chain seq x y z
N MET A 1 1.04 9.31 -3.71
CA MET A 1 0.73 7.88 -3.93
C MET A 1 1.94 7.17 -4.51
N ILE A 2 2.17 5.91 -4.16
CA ILE A 2 3.33 5.12 -4.57
C ILE A 2 2.93 3.64 -4.67
N THR A 3 3.59 2.86 -5.55
CA THR A 3 3.40 1.40 -5.57
C THR A 3 4.26 0.75 -4.49
N PHE A 4 3.78 -0.37 -3.95
CA PHE A 4 4.52 -1.12 -2.93
C PHE A 4 5.90 -1.54 -3.46
N LYS A 5 5.97 -2.06 -4.68
CA LYS A 5 7.22 -2.45 -5.32
C LYS A 5 8.25 -1.31 -5.38
N LYS A 6 7.81 -0.07 -5.68
CA LYS A 6 8.71 1.10 -5.72
C LYS A 6 9.14 1.57 -4.34
N SER A 7 8.32 1.34 -3.31
CA SER A 7 8.67 1.73 -1.93
C SER A 7 9.63 0.76 -1.26
N GLN A 8 9.65 -0.51 -1.70
CA GLN A 8 10.54 -1.52 -1.13
C GLN A 8 12.01 -1.17 -1.35
N GLY A 9 12.79 -1.25 -0.29
CA GLY A 9 14.22 -1.00 -0.31
C GLY A 9 14.61 0.47 -0.18
N LEU A 10 13.66 1.42 -0.14
CA LEU A 10 13.96 2.82 0.14
C LEU A 10 14.58 2.94 1.53
N LEU A 11 15.61 3.78 1.66
CA LEU A 11 16.21 4.09 2.95
C LEU A 11 15.20 4.80 3.84
N VAL A 12 15.17 4.42 5.12
CA VAL A 12 14.36 5.08 6.13
C VAL A 12 15.27 5.93 7.02
N VAL A 13 14.99 7.23 7.04
CA VAL A 13 15.81 8.25 7.70
C VAL A 13 14.96 9.00 8.72
N THR A 14 15.48 9.23 9.90
CA THR A 14 14.84 10.03 10.93
C THR A 14 15.07 11.51 10.68
N LYS A 15 14.02 12.33 10.79
CA LYS A 15 14.17 13.79 10.63
C LYS A 15 14.84 14.45 11.83
N ALA A 16 14.58 13.95 13.03
CA ALA A 16 15.11 14.54 14.26
C ALA A 16 16.62 14.35 14.37
N GLU A 17 17.15 13.16 14.05
CA GLU A 17 18.54 12.79 14.24
C GLU A 17 19.34 12.72 12.94
N GLY A 18 18.69 12.65 11.77
CA GLY A 18 19.35 12.38 10.49
C GLY A 18 19.92 10.97 10.39
N ALA A 19 19.43 10.04 11.21
CA ALA A 19 19.94 8.68 11.29
C ALA A 19 19.26 7.77 10.25
N ILE A 20 20.03 6.87 9.63
CA ILE A 20 19.48 5.78 8.79
C ILE A 20 19.13 4.62 9.71
N VAL A 21 17.84 4.32 9.84
CA VAL A 21 17.35 3.26 10.74
C VAL A 21 17.03 1.95 10.01
N GLY A 22 17.02 1.96 8.69
CA GLY A 22 16.78 0.73 7.93
C GLY A 22 16.35 1.00 6.49
N LYS A 23 15.73 -0.02 5.91
CA LYS A 23 15.08 0.06 4.60
C LYS A 23 13.63 -0.40 4.72
N LEU A 24 12.74 0.25 4.00
CA LEU A 24 11.34 -0.17 3.94
C LEU A 24 11.24 -1.57 3.32
N ASP A 25 10.61 -2.49 4.02
CA ASP A 25 10.48 -3.88 3.59
C ASP A 25 9.04 -4.23 3.22
N ASP A 26 8.10 -3.92 4.11
CA ASP A 26 6.70 -4.32 3.96
C ASP A 26 5.80 -3.37 4.74
N PHE A 27 4.49 -3.44 4.49
CA PHE A 27 3.50 -2.78 5.32
C PHE A 27 2.35 -3.71 5.68
N GLN A 28 1.73 -3.45 6.83
CA GLN A 28 0.55 -4.15 7.29
C GLN A 28 -0.68 -3.26 7.14
N PHE A 29 -1.74 -3.79 6.54
CA PHE A 29 -2.99 -3.06 6.33
C PHE A 29 -4.21 -3.89 6.76
N ASP A 30 -5.29 -3.19 7.03
CA ASP A 30 -6.59 -3.78 7.34
C ASP A 30 -7.34 -4.13 6.07
N LEU A 31 -7.87 -5.35 6.01
CA LEU A 31 -8.56 -5.86 4.83
C LEU A 31 -9.94 -5.22 4.60
N ASN A 32 -10.57 -4.65 5.62
CA ASN A 32 -11.90 -4.05 5.51
C ASN A 32 -11.83 -2.55 5.24
N THR A 33 -10.96 -1.86 5.97
CA THR A 33 -10.82 -0.40 5.88
C THR A 33 -9.71 0.05 4.95
N HIS A 34 -8.84 -0.88 4.53
CA HIS A 34 -7.63 -0.66 3.73
C HIS A 34 -6.62 0.28 4.38
N ARG A 35 -6.79 0.57 5.68
CA ARG A 35 -5.88 1.43 6.43
C ARG A 35 -4.56 0.72 6.69
N ILE A 36 -3.44 1.43 6.50
CA ILE A 36 -2.11 0.98 6.87
C ILE A 36 -1.90 1.23 8.36
N TYR A 37 -1.43 0.22 9.08
CA TYR A 37 -1.14 0.32 10.51
C TYR A 37 0.32 0.57 10.80
N GLY A 38 1.20 0.07 9.94
CA GLY A 38 2.62 0.23 10.13
C GLY A 38 3.44 -0.43 9.04
N TYR A 39 4.71 -0.17 9.12
CA TYR A 39 5.72 -0.59 8.16
C TYR A 39 6.76 -1.44 8.86
N ARG A 40 7.19 -2.49 8.18
CA ARG A 40 8.34 -3.31 8.58
C ARG A 40 9.60 -2.76 7.93
N LEU A 41 10.66 -2.67 8.71
CA LEU A 41 11.96 -2.24 8.28
C LEU A 41 12.92 -3.43 8.29
N LYS A 42 13.70 -3.57 7.21
CA LYS A 42 14.93 -4.38 7.23
C LYS A 42 16.09 -3.53 7.68
N GLY A 43 17.00 -4.12 8.38
CA GLY A 43 18.23 -3.43 8.77
C GLY A 43 19.05 -2.96 7.56
N ALA A 44 19.71 -1.81 7.71
CA ALA A 44 20.54 -1.21 6.65
C ALA A 44 21.94 -1.80 6.53
N GLY A 45 22.36 -2.74 7.41
CA GLY A 45 23.67 -3.35 7.40
C GLY A 45 23.69 -4.76 7.99
N MET A 46 24.85 -5.42 7.91
CA MET A 46 25.01 -6.84 8.26
C MET A 46 24.64 -7.18 9.73
N PHE A 47 24.63 -6.20 10.63
CA PHE A 47 24.31 -6.38 12.05
C PHE A 47 23.05 -5.61 12.49
N SER A 48 22.31 -5.01 11.57
CA SER A 48 21.14 -4.22 11.92
C SER A 48 19.91 -5.10 12.10
N LYS A 49 19.18 -4.85 13.19
CA LYS A 49 17.96 -5.58 13.54
C LYS A 49 16.82 -5.16 12.60
N ALA A 50 15.90 -6.07 12.36
CA ALA A 50 14.62 -5.71 11.76
C ALA A 50 13.81 -4.91 12.79
N GLY A 51 13.08 -3.89 12.32
CA GLY A 51 12.26 -3.03 13.14
C GLY A 51 10.87 -2.83 12.54
N GLY A 52 10.02 -2.14 13.25
CA GLY A 52 8.71 -1.69 12.78
C GLY A 52 8.48 -0.23 13.11
N VAL A 53 7.70 0.42 12.29
CA VAL A 53 7.28 1.81 12.47
C VAL A 53 5.78 1.89 12.28
N ARG A 54 5.07 2.56 13.20
CA ARG A 54 3.65 2.84 13.02
C ARG A 54 3.43 3.79 11.85
N ALA A 55 2.29 3.68 11.18
CA ALA A 55 1.99 4.50 10.01
C ALA A 55 2.06 6.00 10.35
N GLU A 56 1.52 6.41 11.48
CA GLU A 56 1.51 7.80 11.93
C GLU A 56 2.91 8.43 12.21
N ALA A 57 3.95 7.63 12.31
CA ALA A 57 5.32 8.13 12.45
C ALA A 57 6.02 8.37 11.10
N LEU A 58 5.44 7.86 10.03
CA LEU A 58 5.93 8.08 8.68
C LEU A 58 5.46 9.47 8.20
N GLU A 59 6.40 10.37 7.98
CA GLU A 59 6.07 11.75 7.61
C GLU A 59 6.07 11.99 6.10
N GLN A 60 6.95 11.31 5.39
CA GLN A 60 7.07 11.51 3.94
C GLN A 60 7.69 10.31 3.24
N VAL A 61 7.12 9.90 2.14
CA VAL A 61 7.75 8.99 1.18
C VAL A 61 8.24 9.82 -0.01
N GLY A 62 9.56 9.95 -0.11
CA GLY A 62 10.22 10.60 -1.24
C GLY A 62 10.52 9.61 -2.36
N ARG A 63 11.22 10.08 -3.38
CA ARG A 63 11.66 9.23 -4.49
C ARG A 63 12.73 8.22 -4.06
N ASP A 64 13.64 8.63 -3.20
CA ASP A 64 14.86 7.89 -2.85
C ASP A 64 14.91 7.51 -1.37
N VAL A 65 14.14 8.19 -0.52
CA VAL A 65 14.12 7.97 0.94
C VAL A 65 12.72 8.09 1.52
N VAL A 66 12.51 7.44 2.65
CA VAL A 66 11.33 7.59 3.50
C VAL A 66 11.77 8.33 4.77
N PHE A 67 11.05 9.38 5.14
CA PHE A 67 11.28 10.08 6.39
C PHE A 67 10.31 9.62 7.46
N ILE A 68 10.85 9.29 8.63
CA ILE A 68 10.10 9.13 9.87
C ILE A 68 10.51 10.23 10.86
N ARG A 69 9.70 10.44 11.89
CA ARG A 69 9.89 11.53 12.85
C ARG A 69 11.21 11.39 13.63
N SER A 70 11.39 10.28 14.35
CA SER A 70 12.58 10.03 15.17
C SER A 70 12.90 8.54 15.32
N GLU A 71 14.09 8.24 15.83
CA GLU A 71 14.52 6.87 16.14
C GLU A 71 13.68 6.23 17.26
N ALA A 72 13.10 7.04 18.15
CA ALA A 72 12.21 6.57 19.21
C ALA A 72 10.90 5.98 18.69
N ASP A 73 10.51 6.30 17.45
CA ASP A 73 9.34 5.71 16.80
C ASP A 73 9.59 4.32 16.21
N VAL A 74 10.84 3.84 16.23
CA VAL A 74 11.18 2.51 15.73
C VAL A 74 11.03 1.47 16.84
N ASP A 75 10.11 0.55 16.64
CA ASP A 75 9.94 -0.61 17.53
C ASP A 75 10.82 -1.77 17.05
N TRP A 76 11.89 -2.03 17.77
CA TRP A 76 12.85 -3.10 17.46
C TRP A 76 12.43 -4.47 18.02
N GLN A 77 11.38 -4.53 18.83
CA GLN A 77 11.00 -5.74 19.56
C GLN A 77 9.72 -6.40 19.05
N HIS A 78 8.79 -5.63 18.54
CA HIS A 78 7.43 -6.09 18.26
C HIS A 78 7.01 -5.98 16.78
N VAL A 79 7.94 -6.16 15.87
CA VAL A 79 7.64 -6.12 14.44
C VAL A 79 6.59 -7.18 14.09
N GLY A 80 5.39 -6.75 13.74
CA GLY A 80 4.42 -7.58 13.05
C GLY A 80 3.66 -8.62 13.88
N ARG A 81 3.56 -8.46 15.18
CA ARG A 81 2.78 -9.35 16.07
C ARG A 81 1.28 -9.08 16.10
N SER A 82 0.71 -8.45 15.09
CA SER A 82 -0.75 -8.36 15.03
C SER A 82 -1.30 -9.57 14.29
N SER A 83 -1.79 -10.55 15.03
CA SER A 83 -2.48 -11.74 14.52
C SER A 83 -3.99 -11.52 14.34
N SER A 84 -4.41 -10.32 13.97
CA SER A 84 -5.80 -10.08 13.59
C SER A 84 -6.06 -10.73 12.24
N ARG A 85 -7.15 -11.51 12.12
CA ARG A 85 -7.61 -12.07 10.83
C ARG A 85 -7.98 -10.99 9.82
N GLU A 86 -8.14 -9.77 10.28
CA GLU A 86 -8.50 -8.60 9.49
C GLU A 86 -7.29 -7.84 8.93
N ARG A 87 -6.07 -8.23 9.30
CA ARG A 87 -4.84 -7.57 8.86
C ARG A 87 -3.97 -8.50 8.04
N ALA A 88 -3.43 -7.96 6.97
CA ALA A 88 -2.50 -8.66 6.10
C ALA A 88 -1.22 -7.86 5.88
N TRP A 89 -0.11 -8.56 5.70
CA TRP A 89 1.10 -8.00 5.15
C TRP A 89 0.97 -7.90 3.63
N ALA A 90 1.39 -6.79 3.04
CA ALA A 90 1.31 -6.60 1.59
C ALA A 90 2.04 -7.73 0.85
N SER A 91 3.21 -8.15 1.32
CA SER A 91 3.96 -9.27 0.72
C SER A 91 3.19 -10.59 0.75
N GLN A 92 2.40 -10.86 1.79
CA GLN A 92 1.59 -12.08 1.91
C GLN A 92 0.28 -12.00 1.11
N TYR A 93 -0.17 -10.79 0.80
CA TYR A 93 -1.40 -10.57 0.05
C TYR A 93 -1.18 -10.59 -1.47
N LYS A 94 0.06 -10.49 -1.94
CA LYS A 94 0.41 -10.74 -3.34
C LYS A 94 0.07 -12.19 -3.71
N GLY A 95 -0.44 -12.37 -4.92
CA GLY A 95 -0.89 -13.68 -5.40
C GLY A 95 -2.30 -14.06 -4.95
N GLN A 96 -3.00 -13.22 -4.18
CA GLN A 96 -4.41 -13.46 -3.88
C GLN A 96 -5.24 -13.42 -5.14
N HIS A 97 -6.12 -14.41 -5.28
CA HIS A 97 -7.01 -14.51 -6.42
C HIS A 97 -8.03 -13.38 -6.43
N VAL A 98 -8.24 -12.81 -7.61
CA VAL A 98 -9.31 -11.84 -7.88
C VAL A 98 -10.41 -12.55 -8.65
N MET A 99 -11.65 -12.45 -8.17
CA MET A 99 -12.81 -13.06 -8.80
C MET A 99 -14.00 -12.11 -8.80
N ASP A 100 -14.90 -12.31 -9.74
CA ASP A 100 -16.18 -11.63 -9.73
C ASP A 100 -17.19 -12.34 -8.80
N ARG A 101 -18.33 -11.66 -8.52
CA ARG A 101 -19.41 -12.23 -7.69
C ARG A 101 -20.08 -13.47 -8.29
N ARG A 102 -19.83 -13.78 -9.56
CA ARG A 102 -20.32 -14.99 -10.24
C ARG A 102 -19.34 -16.15 -10.11
N GLY A 103 -18.17 -15.93 -9.48
CA GLY A 103 -17.13 -16.93 -9.28
C GLY A 103 -16.18 -17.09 -10.46
N THR A 104 -16.16 -16.13 -11.40
CA THR A 104 -15.19 -16.12 -12.49
C THR A 104 -13.87 -15.61 -11.98
N SER A 105 -12.80 -16.35 -12.21
CA SER A 105 -11.43 -15.90 -11.91
C SER A 105 -11.00 -14.83 -12.90
N LEU A 106 -10.52 -13.69 -12.39
CA LEU A 106 -10.10 -12.54 -13.17
C LEU A 106 -8.57 -12.34 -13.13
N GLY A 107 -7.86 -13.06 -12.26
CA GLY A 107 -6.40 -12.98 -12.11
C GLY A 107 -5.96 -12.94 -10.65
N GLU A 108 -4.79 -12.35 -10.41
CA GLU A 108 -4.17 -12.29 -9.09
C GLU A 108 -3.63 -10.89 -8.79
N VAL A 109 -3.58 -10.54 -7.51
CA VAL A 109 -2.95 -9.28 -7.05
C VAL A 109 -1.45 -9.35 -7.26
N SER A 110 -0.91 -8.45 -8.07
CA SER A 110 0.53 -8.37 -8.36
C SER A 110 1.25 -7.31 -7.52
N ASP A 111 0.59 -6.19 -7.22
CA ASP A 111 1.16 -5.10 -6.42
C ASP A 111 0.05 -4.23 -5.81
N PHE A 112 0.44 -3.22 -5.04
CA PHE A 112 -0.44 -2.30 -4.35
C PHE A 112 -0.10 -0.87 -4.70
N VAL A 113 -1.12 -0.03 -4.66
CA VAL A 113 -0.95 1.41 -4.66
C VAL A 113 -1.42 1.93 -3.31
N PHE A 114 -0.59 2.70 -2.64
CA PHE A 114 -0.95 3.30 -1.36
C PHE A 114 -0.64 4.80 -1.29
N ASP A 115 -1.39 5.47 -0.45
CA ASP A 115 -1.20 6.87 -0.14
C ASP A 115 -0.64 7.00 1.29
N PRO A 116 0.64 7.33 1.43
CA PRO A 116 1.27 7.46 2.74
C PRO A 116 0.76 8.68 3.54
N GLN A 117 0.14 9.67 2.90
CA GLN A 117 -0.44 10.82 3.60
C GLN A 117 -1.79 10.48 4.24
N GLN A 118 -2.50 9.51 3.68
CA GLN A 118 -3.78 9.02 4.20
C GLN A 118 -3.63 7.71 4.98
N ASP A 119 -2.44 7.15 5.09
CA ASP A 119 -2.17 5.83 5.65
C ASP A 119 -3.09 4.76 5.04
N LYS A 120 -3.23 4.74 3.73
CA LYS A 120 -4.25 3.90 3.08
C LYS A 120 -3.77 3.24 1.80
N VAL A 121 -4.13 1.97 1.63
CA VAL A 121 -4.08 1.30 0.33
C VAL A 121 -5.29 1.78 -0.47
N VAL A 122 -5.04 2.31 -1.66
CA VAL A 122 -6.08 2.94 -2.50
C VAL A 122 -6.44 2.11 -3.72
N ALA A 123 -5.54 1.24 -4.16
CA ALA A 123 -5.81 0.33 -5.27
C ALA A 123 -4.93 -0.93 -5.21
N LEU A 124 -5.40 -1.98 -5.87
CA LEU A 124 -4.66 -3.20 -6.16
C LEU A 124 -4.27 -3.20 -7.63
N LEU A 125 -3.06 -3.66 -7.93
CA LEU A 125 -2.59 -3.89 -9.28
C LEU A 125 -2.66 -5.39 -9.59
N MET A 126 -3.10 -5.72 -10.79
CA MET A 126 -3.04 -7.04 -11.41
C MET A 126 -2.12 -6.94 -12.63
N ASP A 127 -1.42 -8.00 -13.00
CA ASP A 127 -0.62 -8.10 -14.25
C ASP A 127 0.25 -6.87 -14.62
N GLY A 128 0.38 -5.88 -13.74
CA GLY A 128 1.12 -4.63 -13.95
C GLY A 128 0.40 -3.56 -14.79
N GLN A 129 -0.80 -3.83 -15.32
CA GLN A 129 -1.55 -2.91 -16.20
C GLN A 129 -3.00 -2.73 -15.79
N SER A 130 -3.53 -3.63 -15.00
CA SER A 130 -4.93 -3.61 -14.56
C SER A 130 -4.99 -3.16 -13.11
N LEU A 131 -5.86 -2.22 -12.81
CA LEU A 131 -6.01 -1.60 -11.51
C LEU A 131 -7.43 -1.80 -10.99
N ILE A 132 -7.54 -2.16 -9.73
CA ILE A 132 -8.80 -2.23 -8.98
C ILE A 132 -8.76 -1.14 -7.91
N SER A 133 -9.60 -0.11 -8.06
CA SER A 133 -9.77 0.91 -7.04
C SER A 133 -10.48 0.35 -5.81
N LEU A 134 -9.95 0.60 -4.62
CA LEU A 134 -10.54 0.16 -3.34
C LEU A 134 -11.55 1.17 -2.77
N ALA A 135 -12.11 2.04 -3.62
CA ALA A 135 -13.02 3.09 -3.17
C ALA A 135 -14.40 2.57 -2.79
N LYS A 136 -14.98 1.63 -3.58
CA LYS A 136 -16.32 1.03 -3.35
C LYS A 136 -16.39 -0.37 -4.00
N ASP A 137 -17.29 -1.19 -3.48
CA ASP A 137 -17.74 -2.46 -4.06
C ASP A 137 -16.66 -3.54 -4.26
N VAL A 138 -15.58 -3.43 -3.49
CA VAL A 138 -14.50 -4.41 -3.45
C VAL A 138 -14.45 -5.05 -2.07
N SER A 139 -14.60 -6.36 -2.01
CA SER A 139 -14.45 -7.14 -0.78
C SER A 139 -13.04 -7.75 -0.76
N THR A 140 -12.21 -7.33 0.18
CA THR A 140 -10.87 -7.89 0.39
C THR A 140 -10.91 -8.83 1.59
N GLY A 141 -10.80 -10.12 1.32
CA GLY A 141 -10.78 -11.18 2.33
C GLY A 141 -9.40 -11.79 2.50
N SER A 142 -9.24 -12.66 3.50
CA SER A 142 -7.99 -13.39 3.72
C SER A 142 -7.69 -14.45 2.65
N GLY A 143 -8.66 -14.82 1.82
CA GLY A 143 -8.53 -15.85 0.80
C GLY A 143 -8.69 -15.36 -0.64
N ALA A 144 -9.35 -14.24 -0.84
CA ALA A 144 -9.60 -13.70 -2.18
C ALA A 144 -10.02 -12.23 -2.15
N VAL A 145 -9.91 -11.59 -3.29
CA VAL A 145 -10.51 -10.29 -3.60
C VAL A 145 -11.75 -10.55 -4.46
N VAL A 146 -12.90 -10.02 -4.04
CA VAL A 146 -14.16 -10.16 -4.79
C VAL A 146 -14.63 -8.79 -5.27
N ILE A 147 -14.84 -8.66 -6.57
CA ILE A 147 -15.31 -7.44 -7.23
C ILE A 147 -16.65 -7.71 -7.95
N ASP A 148 -17.38 -6.68 -8.31
CA ASP A 148 -18.68 -6.85 -8.97
C ASP A 148 -18.56 -7.50 -10.34
N GLY A 149 -17.60 -7.09 -11.14
CA GLY A 149 -17.32 -7.68 -12.44
C GLY A 149 -16.06 -7.09 -13.09
N PRO A 150 -15.68 -7.58 -14.28
CA PRO A 150 -14.49 -7.13 -14.97
C PRO A 150 -14.51 -5.63 -15.35
N GLU A 151 -15.68 -5.00 -15.38
CA GLU A 151 -15.85 -3.56 -15.57
C GLU A 151 -15.28 -2.72 -14.42
N THR A 152 -15.09 -3.32 -13.23
CA THR A 152 -14.43 -2.69 -12.07
C THR A 152 -12.93 -2.57 -12.27
N ILE A 153 -12.37 -3.27 -13.26
CA ILE A 153 -10.94 -3.28 -13.56
C ILE A 153 -10.62 -2.17 -14.56
N GLU A 154 -9.83 -1.21 -14.14
CA GLU A 154 -9.33 -0.14 -14.99
C GLU A 154 -8.00 -0.54 -15.62
N ARG A 155 -7.85 -0.31 -16.92
CA ARG A 155 -6.56 -0.47 -17.59
C ARG A 155 -5.73 0.79 -17.45
N VAL A 156 -4.57 0.64 -16.85
CA VAL A 156 -3.59 1.73 -16.71
C VAL A 156 -2.59 1.59 -17.86
N PRO A 157 -2.38 2.65 -18.68
CA PRO A 157 -1.33 2.61 -19.71
C PRO A 157 0.03 2.32 -19.05
N LEU A 158 0.86 1.49 -19.69
CA LEU A 158 2.26 1.37 -19.35
C LEU A 158 2.93 2.72 -19.63
N VAL A 159 3.01 3.56 -18.62
CA VAL A 159 3.79 4.79 -18.69
C VAL A 159 5.02 4.56 -17.84
N ASP A 160 6.19 4.67 -18.45
CA ASP A 160 7.48 4.62 -17.74
C ASP A 160 7.65 5.79 -16.75
N GLU A 161 6.71 6.74 -16.73
CA GLU A 161 6.69 7.86 -15.80
C GLU A 161 5.42 7.86 -14.91
N PRO A 162 5.57 7.98 -13.58
CA PRO A 162 4.49 7.79 -12.61
C PRO A 162 3.47 8.93 -12.53
N THR A 163 3.58 9.98 -13.34
CA THR A 163 2.93 11.25 -13.06
C THR A 163 1.51 11.38 -13.63
N ASP A 164 1.21 10.78 -14.77
CA ASP A 164 -0.04 11.09 -15.49
C ASP A 164 -1.27 10.27 -15.07
N TRP A 165 -1.10 9.00 -14.72
CA TRP A 165 -2.24 8.16 -14.34
C TRP A 165 -2.78 8.46 -12.94
N TRP A 166 -1.93 8.99 -12.04
CA TRP A 166 -2.33 9.48 -10.73
C TRP A 166 -3.29 10.66 -10.80
N THR A 167 -3.09 11.54 -11.75
CA THR A 167 -3.95 12.71 -12.00
C THR A 167 -5.35 12.26 -12.44
N ARG A 168 -5.45 11.17 -13.22
CA ARG A 168 -6.73 10.59 -13.61
C ARG A 168 -7.48 9.94 -12.44
N LEU A 169 -6.78 9.19 -11.57
CA LEU A 169 -7.38 8.64 -10.34
C LEU A 169 -7.89 9.72 -9.39
N LEU A 170 -7.21 10.84 -9.30
CA LEU A 170 -7.63 11.98 -8.49
C LEU A 170 -8.86 12.69 -9.09
N ASN A 171 -8.96 12.77 -10.42
CA ASN A 171 -10.09 13.40 -11.11
C ASN A 171 -11.37 12.55 -11.08
N LEU A 172 -11.25 11.23 -10.99
CA LEU A 172 -12.41 10.33 -10.80
C LEU A 172 -13.03 10.46 -9.39
N ARG A 173 -12.30 11.01 -8.43
CA ARG A 173 -12.78 11.25 -7.06
C ARG A 173 -13.48 12.59 -6.88
N GLY A 174 -13.34 13.52 -7.82
CA GLY A 174 -13.88 14.89 -7.76
C GLY A 174 -15.19 15.14 -8.50
N GLY A 175 -15.82 14.10 -9.07
CA GLY A 175 -16.97 14.24 -9.98
C GLY A 175 -18.37 14.21 -9.35
N ASP A 176 -18.52 14.05 -8.04
CA ASP A 176 -19.83 13.87 -7.40
C ASP A 176 -20.24 15.01 -6.45
N GLU A 177 -19.68 16.19 -6.56
CA GLU A 177 -20.10 17.36 -5.74
C GLU A 177 -20.58 18.57 -6.54
N ASP A 178 -21.25 18.39 -7.67
CA ASP A 178 -22.00 19.50 -8.28
C ASP A 178 -23.29 18.97 -8.90
N GLY A 179 -24.37 19.12 -8.15
CA GLY A 179 -25.71 18.94 -8.72
C GLY A 179 -26.80 18.79 -7.70
N GLU A 180 -27.19 19.90 -7.07
CA GLU A 180 -28.61 20.21 -6.82
C GLU A 180 -28.73 21.61 -6.22
N GLU A 181 -29.13 22.55 -7.06
CA GLU A 181 -30.04 23.62 -6.71
C GLU A 181 -31.46 23.28 -7.23
#